data_49639b67fbc12a54e0c681aed90adfca
#
_entry.id   49639b67fbc12a54e0c681aed90adfca
#
_cell.length_a   1.000
_cell.length_b   1.000
_cell.length_c   1.000
_cell.angle_alpha   90.00
_cell.angle_beta   90.00
_cell.angle_gamma   90.00
#
_symmetry.space_group_name_H-M   'P 1'
#
loop_
_entity.id
_entity.type
_entity.pdbx_description
1 polymer ?
#
loop_
_entity_poly.entity_id
_entity_poly.type
_entity_poly.pdbx_seq_one_letter_code
_entity_poly.pdbx_strand_id
1 'polypeptide(L)' 'MSRIVVLGGGESGVGSAVLAKVKGFDVFLSDMGKISEDYAATLNKWEIPFE' A
#
# COMPACT_ATOMS: atom_id res chain seq x y z
N MET A 1 -16.70 2.81 6.66
CA MET A 1 -15.56 3.04 5.80
C MET A 1 -15.07 1.73 5.21
N SER A 2 -14.81 1.71 3.93
CA SER A 2 -14.46 0.47 3.25
C SER A 2 -12.97 0.19 3.37
N ARG A 3 -12.62 -1.08 3.49
CA ARG A 3 -11.23 -1.50 3.46
C ARG A 3 -10.89 -1.98 2.06
N ILE A 4 -9.72 -1.57 1.60
CA ILE A 4 -9.19 -2.01 0.32
C ILE A 4 -7.91 -2.79 0.57
N VAL A 5 -7.83 -3.99 0.01
CA VAL A 5 -6.62 -4.79 0.06
C VAL A 5 -5.97 -4.74 -1.31
N VAL A 6 -4.74 -4.26 -1.36
CA VAL A 6 -3.98 -4.21 -2.60
C VAL A 6 -3.05 -5.41 -2.65
N LEU A 7 -3.10 -6.15 -3.74
CA LEU A 7 -2.25 -7.33 -3.92
C LEU A 7 -1.08 -6.96 -4.81
N GLY A 8 0.12 -7.02 -4.24
CA GLY A 8 1.34 -6.71 -4.98
C GLY A 8 1.92 -5.36 -4.58
N GLY A 9 3.21 -5.38 -4.20
CA GLY A 9 3.91 -4.20 -3.69
C GLY A 9 4.84 -3.55 -4.69
N GLY A 10 4.63 -3.75 -5.99
CA GLY A 10 5.39 -3.06 -7.01
C GLY A 10 4.87 -1.64 -7.22
N GLU A 11 5.39 -0.98 -8.25
CA GLU A 11 5.06 0.42 -8.49
C GLU A 11 3.56 0.66 -8.59
N SER A 12 2.87 -0.18 -9.37
CA SER A 12 1.42 -0.02 -9.55
C SER A 12 0.65 -0.26 -8.26
N GLY A 13 1.07 -1.29 -7.51
CA GLY A 13 0.39 -1.61 -6.24
C GLY A 13 0.55 -0.51 -5.22
N VAL A 14 1.77 0.00 -5.06
CA VAL A 14 2.01 1.08 -4.11
C VAL A 14 1.27 2.34 -4.54
N GLY A 15 1.26 2.66 -5.84
CA GLY A 15 0.53 3.81 -6.34
C GLY A 15 -0.95 3.71 -6.07
N SER A 16 -1.53 2.53 -6.30
CA SER A 16 -2.95 2.30 -6.02
C SER A 16 -3.25 2.43 -4.54
N ALA A 17 -2.37 1.90 -3.69
CA ALA A 17 -2.56 1.98 -2.25
C ALA A 17 -2.56 3.42 -1.76
N VAL A 18 -1.61 4.22 -2.24
CA VAL A 18 -1.52 5.63 -1.86
C VAL A 18 -2.77 6.39 -2.34
N LEU A 19 -3.18 6.15 -3.57
CA LEU A 19 -4.37 6.82 -4.10
C LEU A 19 -5.60 6.49 -3.26
N ALA A 20 -5.78 5.23 -2.91
CA ALA A 20 -6.92 4.82 -2.09
C ALA A 20 -6.85 5.47 -0.71
N LYS A 21 -5.65 5.54 -0.12
CA LYS A 21 -5.49 6.17 1.19
C LYS A 21 -5.84 7.65 1.14
N VAL A 22 -5.40 8.34 0.09
CA VAL A 22 -5.71 9.76 -0.08
C VAL A 22 -7.21 9.98 -0.18
N LYS A 23 -7.92 9.04 -0.78
CA LYS A 23 -9.38 9.14 -0.93
C LYS A 23 -10.13 8.74 0.33
N GLY A 24 -9.43 8.37 1.40
CA GLY A 24 -10.05 8.10 2.68
C GLY A 24 -10.39 6.65 2.96
N PHE A 25 -9.92 5.73 2.14
CA PHE A 25 -10.14 4.30 2.38
C PHE A 25 -9.15 3.76 3.41
N ASP A 26 -9.55 2.70 4.08
CA ASP A 26 -8.67 1.92 4.95
C ASP A 26 -7.95 0.92 4.06
N VAL A 27 -6.63 1.04 3.95
CA VAL A 27 -5.86 0.30 2.95
C VAL A 27 -4.88 -0.64 3.62
N PHE A 28 -4.78 -1.86 3.09
CA PHE A 28 -3.77 -2.83 3.46
C PHE A 28 -3.12 -3.37 2.19
N LEU A 29 -1.80 -3.44 2.16
CA LEU A 29 -1.10 -3.96 0.99
C LEU A 29 -0.46 -5.31 1.33
N SER A 30 -0.71 -6.30 0.51
CA SER A 30 -0.17 -7.64 0.68
C SER A 30 0.71 -7.99 -0.51
N ASP A 31 1.91 -8.50 -0.24
CA ASP A 31 2.83 -8.94 -1.30
C ASP A 31 3.46 -10.25 -0.88
N MET A 32 3.52 -11.20 -1.78
CA MET A 32 4.14 -12.49 -1.50
C MET A 32 5.66 -12.43 -1.56
N GLY A 33 6.20 -11.41 -2.19
CA GLY A 33 7.63 -11.21 -2.28
C GLY A 33 8.10 -10.18 -1.28
N LYS A 34 9.31 -9.69 -1.49
CA LYS A 34 9.89 -8.69 -0.63
C LYS A 34 9.65 -7.30 -1.21
N ILE A 35 9.02 -6.44 -0.44
CA ILE A 35 8.78 -5.07 -0.86
C ILE A 35 10.09 -4.29 -0.75
N SER A 36 10.45 -3.54 -1.79
CA SER A 36 11.68 -2.76 -1.78
C SER A 36 11.65 -1.70 -0.68
N GLU A 37 12.84 -1.28 -0.26
CA GLU A 37 12.94 -0.29 0.82
C GLU A 37 12.27 1.03 0.44
N ASP A 38 12.40 1.42 -0.82
CA ASP A 38 11.78 2.67 -1.28
C ASP A 38 10.26 2.61 -1.18
N TYR A 39 9.68 1.50 -1.61
CA TYR A 39 8.24 1.35 -1.54
C TYR A 39 7.77 1.19 -0.10
N ALA A 40 8.53 0.47 0.72
CA ALA A 40 8.19 0.35 2.14
C ALA A 40 8.20 1.72 2.82
N ALA A 41 9.18 2.56 2.50
CA ALA A 41 9.22 3.91 3.06
C ALA A 41 8.01 4.73 2.66
N THR A 42 7.59 4.60 1.40
CA THR A 42 6.40 5.31 0.92
C THR A 42 5.15 4.83 1.66
N LEU A 43 5.00 3.52 1.83
CA LEU A 43 3.85 2.97 2.54
C LEU A 43 3.82 3.43 3.99
N ASN A 44 4.98 3.46 4.65
CA ASN A 44 5.07 3.93 6.02
C ASN A 44 4.73 5.42 6.12
N LYS A 45 5.17 6.21 5.15
CA LYS A 45 4.86 7.64 5.14
C LYS A 45 3.37 7.88 5.11
N TRP A 46 2.63 7.06 4.37
CA TRP A 46 1.19 7.20 4.24
C TRP A 46 0.43 6.37 5.28
N GLU A 47 1.16 5.73 6.21
CA GLU A 47 0.56 4.94 7.28
C GLU A 47 -0.28 3.79 6.73
N ILE A 48 0.23 3.15 5.68
CA ILE A 48 -0.42 2.00 5.05
C ILE A 48 0.25 0.73 5.56
N PRO A 49 -0.47 -0.13 6.32
CA PRO A 49 0.11 -1.39 6.76
C PRO A 49 0.32 -2.32 5.57
N PHE A 50 1.37 -3.13 5.65
CA PHE A 50 1.69 -4.06 4.58
C PHE A 50 2.44 -5.27 5.13
N GLU A 51 2.39 -6.36 4.39
CA GLU A 51 3.21 -7.54 4.68
C GLU A 51 3.43 -8.40 3.45
#